data_d7271e180b3766287d45b50b27a45ab2
#
_entry.id   d7271e180b3766287d45b50b27a45ab2
#
_cell.length_a   1.000
_cell.length_b   1.000
_cell.length_c   1.000
_cell.angle_alpha   90.00
_cell.angle_beta   90.00
_cell.angle_gamma   90.00
#
_symmetry.space_group_name_H-M   'P 1'
#
loop_
_entity.id
_entity.type
_entity.pdbx_description
1 polymer ?
#
loop_
_entity_poly.entity_id
_entity_poly.type
_entity_poly.pdbx_seq_one_letter_code
_entity_poly.pdbx_strand_id
1 'polypeptide(L)'
;VAGSAVAAGAVLTESTIACADEPIDAAKKSIKFCLNTSTIHGEVVPIVDQVTIAQKAGYDSIEIWLRDVDKFTKSGGTLAELRKRIEDAGLTVESAIAFANWIVDDETKRAKGLEQAKAEMETVIALGGKRIAAPPAGGTNLPILNLDRVAERYRALLELGASVGCVPQLEVWGFSKNLYRLSEVLYVAAATMHPDACILPDIYHLYKGGSDFNDLHFLSGRKIQVFHMNDYPEIPRDKITDADRVYPGDGIAPVKNILKTVLASGFRGVLSLELFNRSYWAQDPNVVATTGLQKMKASLAS
;
A
#
# COMPACT_ATOMS: atom_id res chain seq x y z
N VAL A 1 -21.66 -35.21 58.71
CA VAL A 1 -20.49 -34.68 58.00
C VAL A 1 -21.01 -33.94 56.76
N ALA A 2 -21.11 -32.62 56.85
CA ALA A 2 -21.57 -31.73 55.79
C ALA A 2 -20.34 -31.26 54.99
N GLY A 3 -20.31 -31.54 53.69
CA GLY A 3 -19.32 -31.02 52.78
C GLY A 3 -19.83 -29.80 52.06
N SER A 4 -19.22 -28.65 52.32
CA SER A 4 -19.51 -27.40 51.62
C SER A 4 -18.76 -27.37 50.29
N ALA A 5 -19.50 -27.27 49.18
CA ALA A 5 -18.93 -27.01 47.84
C ALA A 5 -18.78 -25.51 47.68
N VAL A 6 -17.55 -25.05 47.48
CA VAL A 6 -17.24 -23.65 47.09
C VAL A 6 -17.29 -23.57 45.59
N ALA A 7 -18.24 -22.84 45.02
CA ALA A 7 -18.31 -22.51 43.61
C ALA A 7 -17.38 -21.32 43.34
N ALA A 8 -16.33 -21.58 42.57
CA ALA A 8 -15.48 -20.51 42.06
C ALA A 8 -16.16 -19.87 40.84
N GLY A 9 -16.71 -18.68 41.00
CA GLY A 9 -17.22 -17.87 39.91
C GLY A 9 -16.07 -17.26 39.12
N ALA A 10 -15.90 -17.69 37.85
CA ALA A 10 -15.02 -17.01 36.90
C ALA A 10 -15.68 -15.70 36.50
N VAL A 11 -15.10 -14.58 36.91
CA VAL A 11 -15.46 -13.25 36.40
C VAL A 11 -14.83 -13.11 35.03
N LEU A 12 -15.63 -13.26 33.96
CA LEU A 12 -15.27 -12.86 32.61
C LEU A 12 -15.26 -11.33 32.59
N THR A 13 -14.07 -10.74 32.62
CA THR A 13 -13.92 -9.33 32.31
C THR A 13 -14.16 -9.15 30.81
N GLU A 14 -15.34 -8.69 30.45
CA GLU A 14 -15.62 -8.16 29.12
C GLU A 14 -14.68 -6.96 28.88
N SER A 15 -13.64 -7.17 28.10
CA SER A 15 -12.86 -6.09 27.51
C SER A 15 -13.75 -5.39 26.48
N THR A 16 -14.51 -4.40 26.92
CA THR A 16 -15.18 -3.47 26.01
C THR A 16 -14.10 -2.77 25.21
N ILE A 17 -13.98 -3.15 23.93
CA ILE A 17 -13.25 -2.37 22.93
C ILE A 17 -14.07 -1.09 22.73
N ALA A 18 -13.80 -0.09 23.56
CA ALA A 18 -14.29 1.25 23.33
C ALA A 18 -13.55 1.81 22.11
N CYS A 19 -14.13 1.65 20.92
CA CYS A 19 -13.80 2.50 19.80
C CYS A 19 -14.28 3.91 20.15
N ALA A 20 -13.44 4.71 20.81
CA ALA A 20 -13.64 6.13 20.83
C ALA A 20 -13.46 6.62 19.38
N ASP A 21 -14.54 7.07 18.75
CA ASP A 21 -14.50 7.78 17.48
C ASP A 21 -13.73 9.08 17.71
N GLU A 22 -12.42 9.03 17.43
CA GLU A 22 -11.64 10.27 17.35
C GLU A 22 -12.24 11.16 16.25
N PRO A 23 -12.39 12.48 16.50
CA PRO A 23 -12.88 13.39 15.49
C PRO A 23 -12.04 13.28 14.21
N ILE A 24 -12.70 13.31 13.03
CA ILE A 24 -12.03 13.22 11.71
C ILE A 24 -10.89 14.24 11.60
N ASP A 25 -11.02 15.42 12.20
CA ASP A 25 -9.98 16.45 12.20
C ASP A 25 -8.72 16.05 12.99
N ALA A 26 -8.84 15.25 14.04
CA ALA A 26 -7.68 14.67 14.71
C ALA A 26 -7.02 13.60 13.84
N ALA A 27 -7.84 12.80 13.14
CA ALA A 27 -7.37 11.82 12.19
C ALA A 27 -6.56 12.45 11.05
N LYS A 28 -7.06 13.55 10.47
CA LYS A 28 -6.35 14.29 9.40
C LYS A 28 -4.94 14.72 9.82
N LYS A 29 -4.75 15.11 11.07
CA LYS A 29 -3.44 15.55 11.61
C LYS A 29 -2.41 14.42 11.73
N SER A 30 -2.85 13.18 11.84
CA SER A 30 -1.98 12.00 11.94
C SER A 30 -1.56 11.44 10.58
N ILE A 31 -2.17 11.89 9.49
CA ILE A 31 -1.88 11.43 8.15
C ILE A 31 -0.51 11.92 7.70
N LYS A 32 0.29 10.99 7.20
CA LYS A 32 1.56 11.27 6.53
C LYS A 32 1.36 11.29 5.02
N PHE A 33 2.14 12.12 4.34
CA PHE A 33 2.18 12.19 2.89
C PHE A 33 3.45 11.52 2.36
N CYS A 34 3.26 10.57 1.46
CA CYS A 34 4.32 9.77 0.86
C CYS A 34 4.42 10.05 -0.65
N LEU A 35 5.63 10.12 -1.16
CA LEU A 35 5.89 10.13 -2.59
C LEU A 35 6.20 8.71 -3.06
N ASN A 36 5.29 8.10 -3.84
CA ASN A 36 5.67 6.96 -4.66
C ASN A 36 6.49 7.46 -5.84
N THR A 37 7.68 6.92 -6.02
CA THR A 37 8.67 7.46 -6.96
C THR A 37 8.32 7.24 -8.42
N SER A 38 7.31 6.41 -8.73
CA SER A 38 6.72 6.34 -10.07
C SER A 38 6.21 7.70 -10.55
N THR A 39 5.68 8.51 -9.64
CA THR A 39 5.12 9.84 -9.92
C THR A 39 6.12 10.78 -10.60
N ILE A 40 7.38 10.70 -10.22
CA ILE A 40 8.48 11.52 -10.75
C ILE A 40 9.36 10.77 -11.75
N HIS A 41 8.82 9.72 -12.39
CA HIS A 41 9.57 8.88 -13.34
C HIS A 41 10.80 8.21 -12.69
N GLY A 42 10.62 7.62 -11.50
CA GLY A 42 11.70 7.02 -10.73
C GLY A 42 12.55 5.99 -11.49
N GLU A 43 12.01 5.37 -12.56
CA GLU A 43 12.80 4.49 -13.42
C GLU A 43 13.98 5.20 -14.11
N VAL A 44 13.85 6.51 -14.39
CA VAL A 44 14.86 7.34 -15.06
C VAL A 44 15.63 8.20 -14.06
N VAL A 45 14.94 8.79 -13.10
CA VAL A 45 15.54 9.62 -12.05
C VAL A 45 16.28 8.70 -11.06
N PRO A 46 17.61 8.89 -10.83
CA PRO A 46 18.36 8.08 -9.88
C PRO A 46 17.77 8.13 -8.47
N ILE A 47 17.78 7.02 -7.74
CA ILE A 47 17.15 6.91 -6.41
C ILE A 47 17.66 7.96 -5.41
N VAL A 48 18.92 8.35 -5.50
CA VAL A 48 19.51 9.41 -4.67
C VAL A 48 18.89 10.78 -4.93
N ASP A 49 18.51 11.04 -6.18
CA ASP A 49 17.82 12.26 -6.58
C ASP A 49 16.33 12.20 -6.20
N GLN A 50 15.70 11.01 -6.30
CA GLN A 50 14.33 10.80 -5.83
C GLN A 50 14.17 11.19 -4.36
N VAL A 51 15.13 10.79 -3.49
CA VAL A 51 15.18 11.17 -2.07
C VAL A 51 15.27 12.69 -1.91
N THR A 52 16.16 13.34 -2.68
CA THR A 52 16.35 14.78 -2.63
C THR A 52 15.11 15.54 -3.08
N ILE A 53 14.42 15.06 -4.13
CA ILE A 53 13.18 15.64 -4.65
C ILE A 53 12.06 15.53 -3.62
N ALA A 54 11.87 14.35 -3.01
CA ALA A 54 10.86 14.14 -1.97
C ALA A 54 11.07 15.07 -0.77
N GLN A 55 12.33 15.19 -0.30
CA GLN A 55 12.71 16.12 0.77
C GLN A 55 12.38 17.57 0.42
N LYS A 56 12.83 18.05 -0.75
CA LYS A 56 12.60 19.44 -1.19
C LYS A 56 11.13 19.78 -1.36
N ALA A 57 10.33 18.81 -1.83
CA ALA A 57 8.89 18.99 -1.97
C ALA A 57 8.16 19.03 -0.61
N GLY A 58 8.77 18.50 0.46
CA GLY A 58 8.23 18.49 1.82
C GLY A 58 7.32 17.30 2.12
N TYR A 59 7.59 16.14 1.51
CA TYR A 59 6.96 14.87 1.88
C TYR A 59 7.49 14.39 3.24
N ASP A 60 6.68 13.60 3.96
CA ASP A 60 7.07 12.95 5.21
C ASP A 60 7.83 11.64 4.96
N SER A 61 7.59 11.03 3.79
CA SER A 61 8.06 9.68 3.49
C SER A 61 8.17 9.44 1.99
N ILE A 62 8.79 8.30 1.65
CA ILE A 62 9.00 7.84 0.28
C ILE A 62 8.56 6.38 0.16
N GLU A 63 7.92 6.03 -0.95
CA GLU A 63 7.63 4.67 -1.37
C GLU A 63 8.47 4.35 -2.60
N ILE A 64 9.45 3.48 -2.39
CA ILE A 64 10.51 3.20 -3.37
C ILE A 64 10.18 1.97 -4.23
N TRP A 65 10.73 1.94 -5.43
CA TRP A 65 10.71 0.77 -6.29
C TRP A 65 12.00 -0.01 -6.12
N LEU A 66 11.93 -1.29 -5.76
CA LEU A 66 13.13 -2.10 -5.50
C LEU A 66 14.05 -2.25 -6.71
N ARG A 67 13.51 -2.17 -7.93
CA ARG A 67 14.34 -2.10 -9.15
C ARG A 67 15.32 -0.92 -9.16
N ASP A 68 14.95 0.20 -8.54
CA ASP A 68 15.79 1.40 -8.49
C ASP A 68 16.88 1.27 -7.41
N VAL A 69 16.55 0.58 -6.30
CA VAL A 69 17.52 0.14 -5.29
C VAL A 69 18.55 -0.82 -5.91
N ASP A 70 18.07 -1.80 -6.68
CA ASP A 70 18.92 -2.74 -7.40
C ASP A 70 19.89 -2.05 -8.38
N LYS A 71 19.40 -1.03 -9.13
CA LYS A 71 20.27 -0.23 -10.01
C LYS A 71 21.34 0.49 -9.20
N PHE A 72 20.97 1.09 -8.07
CA PHE A 72 21.91 1.80 -7.22
C PHE A 72 22.99 0.87 -6.65
N THR A 73 22.60 -0.30 -6.11
CA THR A 73 23.57 -1.25 -5.55
C THR A 73 24.47 -1.87 -6.63
N LYS A 74 23.94 -2.18 -7.81
CA LYS A 74 24.72 -2.65 -8.96
C LYS A 74 25.70 -1.61 -9.50
N SER A 75 25.45 -0.31 -9.26
CA SER A 75 26.37 0.77 -9.61
C SER A 75 27.44 1.04 -8.52
N GLY A 76 27.49 0.23 -7.48
CA GLY A 76 28.49 0.32 -6.41
C GLY A 76 28.02 1.00 -5.13
N GLY A 77 26.77 1.47 -5.07
CA GLY A 77 26.17 2.00 -3.83
C GLY A 77 25.82 0.89 -2.84
N THR A 78 25.65 1.23 -1.58
CA THR A 78 25.25 0.29 -0.53
C THR A 78 23.90 0.64 0.10
N LEU A 79 23.19 -0.37 0.62
CA LEU A 79 21.92 -0.15 1.32
C LEU A 79 22.11 0.77 2.55
N ALA A 80 23.25 0.66 3.25
CA ALA A 80 23.56 1.51 4.39
C ALA A 80 23.72 3.00 4.01
N GLU A 81 24.38 3.28 2.87
CA GLU A 81 24.50 4.64 2.34
C GLU A 81 23.14 5.20 1.92
N LEU A 82 22.32 4.39 1.22
CA LEU A 82 21.00 4.81 0.81
C LEU A 82 20.08 5.08 2.02
N ARG A 83 20.08 4.18 3.00
CA ARG A 83 19.35 4.36 4.26
C ARG A 83 19.76 5.65 4.95
N LYS A 84 21.07 5.86 5.14
CA LYS A 84 21.56 7.08 5.76
C LYS A 84 21.13 8.34 5.02
N ARG A 85 21.14 8.32 3.70
CA ARG A 85 20.68 9.43 2.86
C ARG A 85 19.19 9.74 3.07
N ILE A 86 18.34 8.70 3.16
CA ILE A 86 16.91 8.84 3.43
C ILE A 86 16.68 9.43 4.83
N GLU A 87 17.40 8.92 5.83
CA GLU A 87 17.32 9.41 7.22
C GLU A 87 17.82 10.86 7.35
N ASP A 88 18.96 11.21 6.72
CA ASP A 88 19.50 12.58 6.70
C ASP A 88 18.54 13.58 5.98
N ALA A 89 17.74 13.09 5.03
CA ALA A 89 16.69 13.88 4.38
C ALA A 89 15.44 14.07 5.26
N GLY A 90 15.37 13.45 6.44
CA GLY A 90 14.21 13.47 7.33
C GLY A 90 13.02 12.64 6.82
N LEU A 91 13.26 11.72 5.88
CA LEU A 91 12.25 10.86 5.29
C LEU A 91 12.23 9.48 5.95
N THR A 92 11.06 8.82 5.88
CA THR A 92 10.93 7.39 6.20
C THR A 92 10.58 6.59 4.95
N VAL A 93 11.02 5.31 4.87
CA VAL A 93 10.52 4.37 3.87
C VAL A 93 9.24 3.75 4.40
N GLU A 94 8.08 4.13 3.86
CA GLU A 94 6.79 3.60 4.36
C GLU A 94 6.41 2.28 3.71
N SER A 95 6.74 2.10 2.44
CA SER A 95 6.50 0.89 1.68
C SER A 95 7.49 0.81 0.52
N ALA A 96 7.53 -0.33 -0.14
CA ALA A 96 8.26 -0.53 -1.39
C ALA A 96 7.40 -1.28 -2.41
N ILE A 97 7.63 -0.99 -3.69
CA ILE A 97 6.96 -1.66 -4.80
C ILE A 97 7.83 -2.80 -5.31
N ALA A 98 7.24 -3.99 -5.35
CA ALA A 98 7.87 -5.24 -5.76
C ALA A 98 6.86 -6.18 -6.43
N PHE A 99 7.35 -7.20 -7.14
CA PHE A 99 6.51 -8.03 -8.00
C PHE A 99 6.83 -9.52 -7.88
N ALA A 100 7.00 -10.03 -6.67
CA ALA A 100 7.22 -11.44 -6.43
C ALA A 100 6.00 -12.28 -6.84
N ASN A 101 6.23 -13.43 -7.49
CA ASN A 101 5.18 -14.32 -8.00
C ASN A 101 4.59 -15.22 -6.89
N TRP A 102 4.03 -14.65 -5.84
CA TRP A 102 3.51 -15.37 -4.67
C TRP A 102 2.16 -16.05 -4.92
N ILE A 103 1.35 -15.54 -5.86
CA ILE A 103 -0.06 -15.91 -6.05
C ILE A 103 -0.25 -17.12 -7.01
N VAL A 104 0.73 -17.44 -7.83
CA VAL A 104 0.60 -18.40 -8.95
C VAL A 104 0.34 -19.83 -8.51
N ASP A 105 -0.39 -20.61 -9.36
CA ASP A 105 -0.70 -22.04 -9.09
C ASP A 105 0.54 -22.93 -9.21
N ASP A 106 1.46 -22.62 -10.11
CA ASP A 106 2.71 -23.35 -10.31
C ASP A 106 3.57 -23.28 -9.03
N GLU A 107 3.74 -24.43 -8.37
CA GLU A 107 4.45 -24.53 -7.09
C GLU A 107 5.92 -24.13 -7.20
N THR A 108 6.58 -24.49 -8.31
CA THR A 108 7.99 -24.14 -8.52
C THR A 108 8.17 -22.65 -8.70
N LYS A 109 7.31 -22.01 -9.49
CA LYS A 109 7.33 -20.55 -9.67
C LYS A 109 6.96 -19.83 -8.36
N ARG A 110 6.00 -20.36 -7.62
CA ARG A 110 5.60 -19.77 -6.32
C ARG A 110 6.71 -19.88 -5.29
N ALA A 111 7.40 -21.03 -5.21
CA ALA A 111 8.55 -21.19 -4.31
C ALA A 111 9.65 -20.17 -4.61
N LYS A 112 10.02 -19.99 -5.89
CA LYS A 112 10.96 -18.95 -6.32
C LYS A 112 10.44 -17.53 -6.03
N GLY A 113 9.12 -17.32 -6.19
CA GLY A 113 8.48 -16.06 -5.83
C GLY A 113 8.58 -15.73 -4.34
N LEU A 114 8.45 -16.73 -3.46
CA LEU A 114 8.63 -16.55 -2.01
C LEU A 114 10.10 -16.30 -1.63
N GLU A 115 11.06 -16.95 -2.29
CA GLU A 115 12.49 -16.65 -2.13
C GLU A 115 12.79 -15.19 -2.54
N GLN A 116 12.26 -14.77 -3.68
CA GLN A 116 12.36 -13.37 -4.15
C GLN A 116 11.72 -12.42 -3.12
N ALA A 117 10.49 -12.68 -2.68
CA ALA A 117 9.80 -11.85 -1.71
C ALA A 117 10.58 -11.70 -0.41
N LYS A 118 11.23 -12.76 0.06
CA LYS A 118 12.10 -12.72 1.24
C LYS A 118 13.25 -11.74 1.05
N ALA A 119 14.00 -11.87 -0.04
CA ALA A 119 15.13 -10.98 -0.34
C ALA A 119 14.68 -9.50 -0.52
N GLU A 120 13.51 -9.29 -1.16
CA GLU A 120 12.91 -7.97 -1.32
C GLU A 120 12.53 -7.36 0.05
N MET A 121 11.89 -8.14 0.93
CA MET A 121 11.55 -7.72 2.30
C MET A 121 12.79 -7.43 3.15
N GLU A 122 13.83 -8.26 3.07
CA GLU A 122 15.11 -8.02 3.75
C GLU A 122 15.76 -6.70 3.28
N THR A 123 15.65 -6.37 1.99
CA THR A 123 16.09 -5.08 1.43
C THR A 123 15.30 -3.91 2.02
N VAL A 124 13.98 -4.04 2.11
CA VAL A 124 13.11 -3.02 2.73
C VAL A 124 13.50 -2.77 4.19
N ILE A 125 13.72 -3.83 4.96
CA ILE A 125 14.15 -3.74 6.36
C ILE A 125 15.53 -3.07 6.47
N ALA A 126 16.48 -3.44 5.60
CA ALA A 126 17.80 -2.81 5.58
C ALA A 126 17.74 -1.29 5.32
N LEU A 127 16.73 -0.83 4.57
CA LEU A 127 16.46 0.58 4.31
C LEU A 127 15.63 1.28 5.42
N GLY A 128 15.26 0.56 6.48
CA GLY A 128 14.46 1.09 7.59
C GLY A 128 12.96 1.05 7.37
N GLY A 129 12.49 0.49 6.25
CA GLY A 129 11.08 0.26 5.96
C GLY A 129 10.52 -0.94 6.71
N LYS A 130 9.19 -1.11 6.67
CA LYS A 130 8.49 -2.20 7.36
C LYS A 130 7.38 -2.82 6.53
N ARG A 131 7.16 -2.36 5.31
CA ARG A 131 6.04 -2.77 4.46
C ARG A 131 6.48 -2.90 3.01
N ILE A 132 5.81 -3.78 2.29
CA ILE A 132 6.02 -3.99 0.86
C ILE A 132 4.67 -4.25 0.19
N ALA A 133 4.48 -3.76 -1.02
CA ALA A 133 3.31 -4.10 -1.83
C ALA A 133 3.32 -5.58 -2.21
N ALA A 134 2.17 -6.21 -2.16
CA ALA A 134 1.95 -7.60 -2.57
C ALA A 134 0.82 -7.66 -3.62
N PRO A 135 1.05 -7.14 -4.83
CA PRO A 135 0.11 -7.23 -5.93
C PRO A 135 -0.03 -8.68 -6.42
N PRO A 136 -1.07 -9.00 -7.22
CA PRO A 136 -1.23 -10.32 -7.84
C PRO A 136 -0.23 -10.55 -8.99
N ALA A 137 1.06 -10.27 -8.74
CA ALA A 137 2.13 -10.43 -9.70
C ALA A 137 2.25 -11.89 -10.17
N GLY A 138 2.43 -12.09 -11.47
CA GLY A 138 2.38 -13.42 -12.10
C GLY A 138 0.98 -14.01 -12.27
N GLY A 139 -0.02 -13.50 -11.54
CA GLY A 139 -1.42 -13.90 -11.63
C GLY A 139 -2.28 -13.05 -12.57
N THR A 140 -1.76 -11.94 -13.07
CA THR A 140 -2.51 -10.91 -13.83
C THR A 140 -3.29 -11.47 -15.01
N ASN A 141 -2.71 -12.36 -15.78
CA ASN A 141 -3.32 -12.95 -16.98
C ASN A 141 -3.71 -14.42 -16.83
N LEU A 142 -3.49 -15.02 -15.66
CA LEU A 142 -3.89 -16.38 -15.38
C LEU A 142 -5.42 -16.54 -15.38
N PRO A 143 -5.96 -17.76 -15.54
CA PRO A 143 -7.35 -18.04 -15.21
C PRO A 143 -7.70 -17.57 -13.80
N ILE A 144 -8.98 -17.34 -13.54
CA ILE A 144 -9.45 -16.95 -12.20
C ILE A 144 -9.06 -18.03 -11.19
N LEU A 145 -8.32 -17.63 -10.17
CA LEU A 145 -7.84 -18.48 -9.10
C LEU A 145 -8.95 -18.72 -8.05
N ASN A 146 -8.89 -19.84 -7.37
CA ASN A 146 -9.71 -20.06 -6.19
C ASN A 146 -9.24 -19.15 -5.05
N LEU A 147 -10.14 -18.32 -4.51
CA LEU A 147 -9.80 -17.32 -3.50
C LEU A 147 -9.35 -17.92 -2.17
N ASP A 148 -9.81 -19.13 -1.79
CA ASP A 148 -9.33 -19.81 -0.59
C ASP A 148 -7.85 -20.17 -0.73
N ARG A 149 -7.45 -20.70 -1.90
CA ARG A 149 -6.04 -20.97 -2.19
C ARG A 149 -5.20 -19.69 -2.23
N VAL A 150 -5.77 -18.61 -2.73
CA VAL A 150 -5.09 -17.30 -2.70
C VAL A 150 -4.89 -16.83 -1.26
N ALA A 151 -5.90 -17.03 -0.39
CA ALA A 151 -5.79 -16.71 1.04
C ALA A 151 -4.71 -17.55 1.76
N GLU A 152 -4.62 -18.85 1.46
CA GLU A 152 -3.55 -19.73 1.97
C GLU A 152 -2.15 -19.22 1.53
N ARG A 153 -2.02 -18.79 0.28
CA ARG A 153 -0.76 -18.25 -0.27
C ARG A 153 -0.40 -16.90 0.34
N TYR A 154 -1.40 -16.04 0.52
CA TYR A 154 -1.18 -14.75 1.19
C TYR A 154 -0.81 -14.96 2.66
N ARG A 155 -1.41 -15.95 3.34
CA ARG A 155 -1.00 -16.34 4.69
C ARG A 155 0.48 -16.76 4.74
N ALA A 156 0.92 -17.63 3.83
CA ALA A 156 2.32 -18.04 3.76
C ALA A 156 3.27 -16.84 3.51
N LEU A 157 2.86 -15.88 2.68
CA LEU A 157 3.61 -14.65 2.44
C LEU A 157 3.67 -13.77 3.70
N LEU A 158 2.57 -13.66 4.48
CA LEU A 158 2.53 -12.94 5.76
C LEU A 158 3.41 -13.60 6.83
N GLU A 159 3.37 -14.94 6.92
CA GLU A 159 4.24 -15.71 7.83
C GLU A 159 5.73 -15.51 7.47
N LEU A 160 6.05 -15.51 6.17
CA LEU A 160 7.39 -15.15 5.69
C LEU A 160 7.75 -13.71 6.08
N GLY A 161 6.85 -12.76 5.86
CA GLY A 161 7.02 -11.35 6.24
C GLY A 161 7.27 -11.17 7.74
N ALA A 162 6.50 -11.88 8.58
CA ALA A 162 6.68 -11.89 10.04
C ALA A 162 8.08 -12.38 10.43
N SER A 163 8.63 -13.37 9.73
CA SER A 163 9.98 -13.91 10.01
C SER A 163 11.11 -12.90 9.76
N VAL A 164 10.88 -11.90 8.89
CA VAL A 164 11.85 -10.86 8.55
C VAL A 164 11.48 -9.48 9.10
N GLY A 165 10.29 -9.33 9.68
CA GLY A 165 9.80 -8.07 10.25
C GLY A 165 9.21 -7.10 9.24
N CYS A 166 8.78 -7.57 8.05
CA CYS A 166 8.19 -6.78 6.97
C CYS A 166 6.77 -7.28 6.66
N VAL A 167 5.82 -6.36 6.53
CA VAL A 167 4.41 -6.70 6.26
C VAL A 167 4.11 -6.56 4.77
N PRO A 168 3.80 -7.65 4.06
CA PRO A 168 3.30 -7.59 2.69
C PRO A 168 1.84 -7.13 2.69
N GLN A 169 1.56 -6.03 2.00
CA GLN A 169 0.23 -5.42 1.90
C GLN A 169 -0.48 -5.92 0.65
N LEU A 170 -1.64 -6.56 0.81
CA LEU A 170 -2.40 -7.12 -0.31
C LEU A 170 -2.96 -6.00 -1.19
N GLU A 171 -2.45 -5.89 -2.40
CA GLU A 171 -2.79 -4.82 -3.33
C GLU A 171 -3.90 -5.22 -4.30
N VAL A 172 -4.86 -4.31 -4.52
CA VAL A 172 -5.87 -4.45 -5.57
C VAL A 172 -5.31 -3.98 -6.91
N TRP A 173 -5.39 -4.82 -7.96
CA TRP A 173 -4.96 -4.46 -9.32
C TRP A 173 -6.10 -4.51 -10.32
N GLY A 174 -6.73 -3.39 -10.58
CA GLY A 174 -7.93 -3.26 -11.41
C GLY A 174 -7.81 -3.77 -12.85
N PHE A 175 -6.62 -3.91 -13.40
CA PHE A 175 -6.38 -4.48 -14.72
C PHE A 175 -6.07 -5.99 -14.72
N SER A 176 -5.88 -6.58 -13.54
CA SER A 176 -5.62 -8.01 -13.37
C SER A 176 -6.90 -8.83 -13.55
N LYS A 177 -6.78 -10.12 -13.87
CA LYS A 177 -7.89 -11.07 -13.79
C LYS A 177 -8.14 -11.60 -12.38
N ASN A 178 -7.17 -11.44 -11.49
CA ASN A 178 -7.21 -11.90 -10.11
C ASN A 178 -6.96 -10.73 -9.17
N LEU A 179 -7.70 -10.63 -8.10
CA LEU A 179 -7.64 -9.53 -7.13
C LEU A 179 -7.86 -8.13 -7.76
N TYR A 180 -8.79 -8.05 -8.74
CA TYR A 180 -9.10 -6.80 -9.43
C TYR A 180 -10.22 -6.00 -8.76
N ARG A 181 -10.97 -6.62 -7.85
CA ARG A 181 -12.03 -5.97 -7.08
C ARG A 181 -11.71 -5.94 -5.59
N LEU A 182 -12.16 -4.89 -4.93
CA LEU A 182 -12.04 -4.76 -3.49
C LEU A 182 -12.66 -5.96 -2.75
N SER A 183 -13.81 -6.47 -3.21
CA SER A 183 -14.48 -7.64 -2.62
C SER A 183 -13.61 -8.90 -2.61
N GLU A 184 -12.82 -9.15 -3.65
CA GLU A 184 -11.89 -10.29 -3.71
C GLU A 184 -10.74 -10.11 -2.72
N VAL A 185 -10.18 -8.90 -2.66
CA VAL A 185 -9.09 -8.56 -1.75
C VAL A 185 -9.55 -8.61 -0.28
N LEU A 186 -10.76 -8.12 0.02
CA LEU A 186 -11.39 -8.23 1.34
C LEU A 186 -11.60 -9.69 1.75
N TYR A 187 -12.11 -10.52 0.83
CA TYR A 187 -12.28 -11.94 1.08
C TYR A 187 -10.95 -12.61 1.43
N VAL A 188 -9.93 -12.43 0.59
CA VAL A 188 -8.61 -13.03 0.79
C VAL A 188 -7.98 -12.57 2.09
N ALA A 189 -8.01 -11.27 2.38
CA ALA A 189 -7.46 -10.73 3.62
C ALA A 189 -8.17 -11.30 4.86
N ALA A 190 -9.50 -11.47 4.81
CA ALA A 190 -10.26 -12.04 5.91
C ALA A 190 -10.04 -13.56 6.06
N ALA A 191 -10.09 -14.31 4.94
CA ALA A 191 -9.93 -15.76 4.93
C ALA A 191 -8.52 -16.23 5.32
N THR A 192 -7.51 -15.37 5.18
CA THR A 192 -6.15 -15.66 5.60
C THR A 192 -5.98 -15.83 7.12
N MET A 193 -6.89 -15.26 7.93
CA MET A 193 -6.91 -15.34 9.41
C MET A 193 -5.55 -15.01 10.06
N HIS A 194 -4.79 -14.08 9.47
CA HIS A 194 -3.51 -13.62 10.00
C HIS A 194 -3.65 -12.22 10.62
N PRO A 195 -3.07 -11.93 11.79
CA PRO A 195 -3.23 -10.64 12.47
C PRO A 195 -2.71 -9.46 11.64
N ASP A 196 -1.64 -9.65 10.86
CA ASP A 196 -1.02 -8.63 10.04
C ASP A 196 -1.64 -8.51 8.64
N ALA A 197 -2.70 -9.30 8.33
CA ALA A 197 -3.40 -9.14 7.07
C ALA A 197 -3.92 -7.70 6.92
N CYS A 198 -3.54 -7.06 5.83
CA CYS A 198 -3.88 -5.68 5.51
C CYS A 198 -4.03 -5.49 4.00
N ILE A 199 -4.64 -4.39 3.61
CA ILE A 199 -4.96 -4.10 2.22
C ILE A 199 -4.27 -2.80 1.82
N LEU A 200 -3.75 -2.77 0.61
CA LEU A 200 -3.24 -1.59 -0.08
C LEU A 200 -4.26 -1.19 -1.16
N PRO A 201 -5.20 -0.29 -0.85
CA PRO A 201 -6.17 0.20 -1.83
C PRO A 201 -5.55 1.30 -2.68
N ASP A 202 -6.05 1.43 -3.92
CA ASP A 202 -5.66 2.43 -4.90
C ASP A 202 -6.90 2.95 -5.62
N ILE A 203 -7.07 4.28 -5.72
CA ILE A 203 -8.27 4.90 -6.29
C ILE A 203 -8.48 4.50 -7.75
N TYR A 204 -7.41 4.55 -8.56
CA TYR A 204 -7.49 4.16 -9.97
C TYR A 204 -7.80 2.67 -10.12
N HIS A 205 -7.14 1.81 -9.34
CA HIS A 205 -7.38 0.37 -9.42
C HIS A 205 -8.78 -0.02 -8.98
N LEU A 206 -9.35 0.63 -7.97
CA LEU A 206 -10.75 0.44 -7.59
C LEU A 206 -11.68 0.80 -8.75
N TYR A 207 -11.47 1.93 -9.41
CA TYR A 207 -12.22 2.33 -10.59
C TYR A 207 -12.04 1.35 -11.74
N LYS A 208 -10.78 1.07 -12.14
CA LYS A 208 -10.42 0.18 -13.25
C LYS A 208 -11.02 -1.21 -13.10
N GLY A 209 -10.97 -1.78 -11.90
CA GLY A 209 -11.49 -3.10 -11.57
C GLY A 209 -13.02 -3.16 -11.42
N GLY A 210 -13.67 -2.00 -11.38
CA GLY A 210 -15.14 -1.93 -11.26
C GLY A 210 -15.66 -2.12 -9.84
N SER A 211 -14.86 -1.83 -8.82
CA SER A 211 -15.35 -1.71 -7.45
C SER A 211 -16.19 -0.43 -7.29
N ASP A 212 -17.18 -0.47 -6.43
CA ASP A 212 -17.87 0.73 -5.96
C ASP A 212 -17.05 1.33 -4.81
N PHE A 213 -16.87 2.65 -4.79
CA PHE A 213 -16.17 3.31 -3.67
C PHE A 213 -16.94 3.19 -2.35
N ASN A 214 -18.25 2.94 -2.39
CA ASN A 214 -19.03 2.60 -1.19
C ASN A 214 -18.59 1.29 -0.53
N ASP A 215 -17.95 0.38 -1.27
CA ASP A 215 -17.42 -0.87 -0.72
C ASP A 215 -16.30 -0.62 0.32
N LEU A 216 -15.70 0.57 0.32
CA LEU A 216 -14.73 0.99 1.34
C LEU A 216 -15.33 1.03 2.76
N HIS A 217 -16.65 1.12 2.91
CA HIS A 217 -17.32 1.00 4.21
C HIS A 217 -17.17 -0.39 4.86
N PHE A 218 -16.89 -1.43 4.06
CA PHE A 218 -16.63 -2.79 4.57
C PHE A 218 -15.17 -2.97 5.04
N LEU A 219 -14.29 -2.00 4.78
CA LEU A 219 -12.88 -2.07 5.13
C LEU A 219 -12.60 -1.26 6.40
N SER A 220 -12.07 -1.93 7.42
CA SER A 220 -11.55 -1.21 8.59
C SER A 220 -10.31 -0.41 8.20
N GLY A 221 -10.30 0.89 8.49
CA GLY A 221 -9.15 1.75 8.24
C GLY A 221 -7.88 1.32 8.97
N ARG A 222 -8.01 0.54 10.07
CA ARG A 222 -6.88 -0.06 10.79
C ARG A 222 -6.17 -1.15 9.98
N LYS A 223 -6.81 -1.66 8.93
CA LYS A 223 -6.27 -2.65 7.99
C LYS A 223 -5.73 -2.01 6.70
N ILE A 224 -5.67 -0.69 6.66
CA ILE A 224 -5.01 0.09 5.62
C ILE A 224 -3.78 0.74 6.26
N GLN A 225 -2.59 0.41 5.77
CA GLN A 225 -1.34 1.02 6.22
C GLN A 225 -0.88 2.12 5.27
N VAL A 226 -0.96 1.85 3.98
CA VAL A 226 -0.73 2.79 2.88
C VAL A 226 -1.97 2.81 1.98
N PHE A 227 -2.33 3.98 1.49
CA PHE A 227 -3.41 4.18 0.54
C PHE A 227 -2.84 4.93 -0.68
N HIS A 228 -2.90 4.33 -1.86
CA HIS A 228 -2.43 4.98 -3.08
C HIS A 228 -3.41 6.05 -3.54
N MET A 229 -2.92 7.28 -3.54
CA MET A 229 -3.64 8.46 -3.96
C MET A 229 -3.34 8.77 -5.42
N ASN A 230 -4.38 8.91 -6.17
CA ASN A 230 -4.40 9.38 -7.55
C ASN A 230 -5.82 9.84 -7.89
N ASP A 231 -6.04 10.24 -9.13
CA ASP A 231 -7.33 10.52 -9.73
C ASP A 231 -7.28 10.08 -11.20
N TYR A 232 -8.38 10.15 -11.91
CA TYR A 232 -8.47 9.73 -13.29
C TYR A 232 -9.48 10.57 -14.06
N PRO A 233 -9.24 10.82 -15.38
CA PRO A 233 -10.18 11.52 -16.25
C PRO A 233 -11.39 10.63 -16.59
N GLU A 234 -12.41 11.23 -17.20
CA GLU A 234 -13.62 10.54 -17.68
C GLU A 234 -13.31 9.64 -18.91
N ILE A 235 -12.58 8.56 -18.64
CA ILE A 235 -12.24 7.53 -19.63
C ILE A 235 -12.91 6.22 -19.18
N PRO A 236 -13.61 5.47 -20.10
CA PRO A 236 -14.20 4.19 -19.75
C PRO A 236 -13.20 3.20 -19.14
N ARG A 237 -13.66 2.39 -18.17
CA ARG A 237 -12.82 1.45 -17.42
C ARG A 237 -12.04 0.47 -18.29
N ASP A 238 -12.59 0.06 -19.43
CA ASP A 238 -11.92 -0.85 -20.37
C ASP A 238 -10.82 -0.18 -21.18
N LYS A 239 -10.84 1.16 -21.29
CA LYS A 239 -9.88 1.97 -22.07
C LYS A 239 -8.79 2.61 -21.23
N ILE A 240 -9.14 3.03 -20.02
CA ILE A 240 -8.20 3.75 -19.15
C ILE A 240 -6.98 2.90 -18.80
N THR A 241 -5.82 3.53 -18.73
CA THR A 241 -4.53 2.93 -18.41
C THR A 241 -3.86 3.66 -17.24
N ASP A 242 -2.81 3.08 -16.65
CA ASP A 242 -2.04 3.74 -15.59
C ASP A 242 -1.46 5.09 -16.01
N ALA A 243 -1.15 5.26 -17.30
CA ALA A 243 -0.63 6.51 -17.84
C ALA A 243 -1.65 7.66 -17.87
N ASP A 244 -2.93 7.35 -17.68
CA ASP A 244 -4.01 8.34 -17.64
C ASP A 244 -4.27 8.88 -16.22
N ARG A 245 -3.61 8.34 -15.18
CA ARG A 245 -3.74 8.84 -13.81
C ARG A 245 -3.32 10.30 -13.74
N VAL A 246 -4.09 11.09 -12.97
CA VAL A 246 -3.84 12.52 -12.74
C VAL A 246 -3.73 12.79 -11.24
N TYR A 247 -3.34 14.02 -10.88
CA TYR A 247 -3.28 14.41 -9.46
C TYR A 247 -4.66 14.33 -8.79
N PRO A 248 -4.70 13.99 -7.48
CA PRO A 248 -5.93 13.99 -6.71
C PRO A 248 -6.69 15.32 -6.84
N GLY A 249 -7.95 15.26 -7.25
CA GLY A 249 -8.82 16.42 -7.48
C GLY A 249 -8.76 17.03 -8.88
N ASP A 250 -7.94 16.48 -9.79
CA ASP A 250 -7.89 16.91 -11.19
C ASP A 250 -8.68 16.01 -12.14
N GLY A 251 -9.30 14.95 -11.62
CA GLY A 251 -10.13 14.01 -12.35
C GLY A 251 -11.58 13.99 -11.86
N ILE A 252 -12.21 12.83 -12.05
CA ILE A 252 -13.62 12.61 -11.71
C ILE A 252 -13.84 11.72 -10.50
N ALA A 253 -12.77 11.20 -9.87
CA ALA A 253 -12.91 10.40 -8.68
C ALA A 253 -13.50 11.23 -7.52
N PRO A 254 -14.41 10.67 -6.71
CA PRO A 254 -14.93 11.33 -5.53
C PRO A 254 -13.91 11.32 -4.38
N VAL A 255 -12.69 11.82 -4.62
CA VAL A 255 -11.51 11.71 -3.73
C VAL A 255 -11.84 12.17 -2.31
N LYS A 256 -12.57 13.28 -2.15
CA LYS A 256 -12.96 13.80 -0.83
C LYS A 256 -13.87 12.82 -0.06
N ASN A 257 -14.83 12.22 -0.74
CA ASN A 257 -15.74 11.23 -0.14
C ASN A 257 -14.98 9.95 0.22
N ILE A 258 -14.07 9.50 -0.64
CA ILE A 258 -13.19 8.35 -0.39
C ILE A 258 -12.37 8.59 0.88
N LEU A 259 -11.68 9.74 0.98
CA LEU A 259 -10.89 10.08 2.16
C LEU A 259 -11.74 10.20 3.42
N LYS A 260 -12.92 10.83 3.33
CA LYS A 260 -13.87 10.89 4.46
C LYS A 260 -14.27 9.49 4.94
N THR A 261 -14.57 8.58 4.03
CA THR A 261 -14.96 7.19 4.35
C THR A 261 -13.82 6.45 5.04
N VAL A 262 -12.61 6.48 4.49
CA VAL A 262 -11.48 5.75 5.07
C VAL A 262 -11.01 6.35 6.40
N LEU A 263 -11.07 7.66 6.57
CA LEU A 263 -10.77 8.31 7.85
C LEU A 263 -11.81 7.94 8.92
N ALA A 264 -13.10 7.94 8.57
CA ALA A 264 -14.18 7.55 9.46
C ALA A 264 -14.10 6.07 9.87
N SER A 265 -13.55 5.19 9.01
CA SER A 265 -13.31 3.78 9.34
C SER A 265 -12.08 3.53 10.22
N GLY A 266 -11.40 4.58 10.67
CA GLY A 266 -10.24 4.50 11.57
C GLY A 266 -8.88 4.48 10.89
N PHE A 267 -8.78 4.89 9.61
CA PHE A 267 -7.49 5.03 8.92
C PHE A 267 -6.63 6.11 9.57
N ARG A 268 -5.37 5.77 9.87
CA ARG A 268 -4.34 6.64 10.46
C ARG A 268 -2.97 6.36 9.81
N GLY A 269 -3.01 5.90 8.57
CA GLY A 269 -1.83 5.48 7.81
C GLY A 269 -1.23 6.58 6.95
N VAL A 270 -0.74 6.17 5.81
CA VAL A 270 0.01 6.99 4.86
C VAL A 270 -0.76 7.13 3.56
N LEU A 271 -0.90 8.36 3.07
CA LEU A 271 -1.39 8.63 1.72
C LEU A 271 -0.17 8.72 0.79
N SER A 272 -0.05 7.78 -0.15
CA SER A 272 1.07 7.70 -1.10
C SER A 272 0.63 8.11 -2.50
N LEU A 273 1.26 9.14 -3.05
CA LEU A 273 0.95 9.63 -4.40
C LEU A 273 1.57 8.71 -5.44
N GLU A 274 0.73 7.97 -6.17
CA GLU A 274 1.19 7.06 -7.22
C GLU A 274 0.60 7.41 -8.59
N LEU A 275 1.46 7.94 -9.45
CA LEU A 275 1.11 8.35 -10.81
C LEU A 275 2.11 7.79 -11.83
N PHE A 276 1.61 7.52 -13.06
CA PHE A 276 2.41 7.05 -14.19
C PHE A 276 2.22 7.94 -15.42
N ASN A 277 1.82 9.20 -15.21
CA ASN A 277 1.44 10.12 -16.26
C ASN A 277 2.65 10.60 -17.05
N ARG A 278 2.68 10.27 -18.32
CA ARG A 278 3.82 10.61 -19.21
C ARG A 278 3.99 12.12 -19.41
N SER A 279 2.91 12.89 -19.34
CA SER A 279 2.99 14.36 -19.45
C SER A 279 3.61 14.99 -18.19
N TYR A 280 3.46 14.34 -17.03
CA TYR A 280 4.15 14.74 -15.79
C TYR A 280 5.63 14.34 -15.86
N TRP A 281 5.93 13.15 -16.38
CA TRP A 281 7.31 12.71 -16.56
C TRP A 281 8.13 13.55 -17.52
N ALA A 282 7.49 14.33 -18.41
CA ALA A 282 8.14 15.28 -19.30
C ALA A 282 8.44 16.64 -18.62
N GLN A 283 8.00 16.84 -17.37
CA GLN A 283 8.22 18.07 -16.59
C GLN A 283 9.39 17.91 -15.63
N ASP A 284 9.81 19.03 -15.02
CA ASP A 284 10.77 19.00 -13.91
C ASP A 284 10.19 18.16 -12.74
N PRO A 285 10.87 17.08 -12.30
CA PRO A 285 10.37 16.21 -11.24
C PRO A 285 10.16 16.93 -9.90
N ASN A 286 10.87 18.04 -9.63
CA ASN A 286 10.62 18.87 -8.44
C ASN A 286 9.26 19.56 -8.53
N VAL A 287 8.88 20.06 -9.70
CA VAL A 287 7.57 20.66 -9.93
C VAL A 287 6.47 19.61 -9.78
N VAL A 288 6.66 18.43 -10.37
CA VAL A 288 5.71 17.31 -10.28
C VAL A 288 5.48 16.90 -8.84
N ALA A 289 6.55 16.67 -8.07
CA ALA A 289 6.46 16.26 -6.67
C ALA A 289 5.77 17.34 -5.81
N THR A 290 6.16 18.61 -5.97
CA THR A 290 5.58 19.72 -5.17
C THR A 290 4.10 19.92 -5.49
N THR A 291 3.72 19.90 -6.77
CA THR A 291 2.32 20.01 -7.20
C THR A 291 1.50 18.84 -6.64
N GLY A 292 2.03 17.62 -6.73
CA GLY A 292 1.37 16.43 -6.20
C GLY A 292 1.06 16.53 -4.71
N LEU A 293 2.03 16.94 -3.90
CA LEU A 293 1.83 17.13 -2.46
C LEU A 293 0.76 18.21 -2.16
N GLN A 294 0.77 19.31 -2.89
CA GLN A 294 -0.25 20.37 -2.74
C GLN A 294 -1.66 19.84 -3.05
N LYS A 295 -1.82 19.04 -4.10
CA LYS A 295 -3.09 18.41 -4.50
C LYS A 295 -3.59 17.41 -3.47
N MET A 296 -2.70 16.56 -2.93
CA MET A 296 -3.04 15.63 -1.84
C MET A 296 -3.53 16.38 -0.60
N LYS A 297 -2.79 17.42 -0.16
CA LYS A 297 -3.16 18.25 1.00
C LYS A 297 -4.51 18.96 0.79
N ALA A 298 -4.75 19.50 -0.40
CA ALA A 298 -6.03 20.15 -0.74
C ALA A 298 -7.20 19.16 -0.72
N SER A 299 -6.99 17.92 -1.17
CA SER A 299 -8.01 16.86 -1.14
C SER A 299 -8.36 16.42 0.28
N LEU A 300 -7.41 16.48 1.22
CA LEU A 300 -7.61 16.12 2.62
C LEU A 300 -8.23 17.26 3.45
N ALA A 301 -7.94 18.51 3.10
CA ALA A 301 -8.38 19.68 3.87
C ALA A 301 -9.88 19.98 3.74
N SER A 302 -10.51 19.50 2.69
CA SER A 302 -11.88 19.87 2.26
C SER A 302 -12.99 18.94 2.77
#